data_ecb55f3fa1bc20fcd351ed5ecb01d1ab
#
_entry.id   ecb55f3fa1bc20fcd351ed5ecb01d1ab
#
_cell.length_a   1.000
_cell.length_b   1.000
_cell.length_c   1.000
_cell.angle_alpha   90.00
_cell.angle_beta   90.00
_cell.angle_gamma   90.00
#
_symmetry.space_group_name_H-M   'P 1'
#
loop_
_entity.id
_entity.type
_entity.pdbx_description
1 polymer ?
#
loop_
_entity_poly.entity_id
_entity_poly.type
_entity_poly.pdbx_seq_one_letter_code
_entity_poly.pdbx_strand_id
1 'polypeptide(L)'
;MLKDTLVIWGGEFGRTPFGQYNSGNSKKPNGRDHFGRAFSWVMAGGGIKPGSIYGETDEFGWNITKGRVHVHDMQATILHLCGIDHEKLTFRYQGRQFRLSDVHGHVVKGLLA
;
A
#
# COMPACT_ATOMS: atom_id res chain seq x y z
N MET A 1 7.27 -22.46 4.29
CA MET A 1 6.04 -21.66 3.98
C MET A 1 6.38 -20.20 3.84
N LEU A 2 6.84 -19.46 4.88
CA LEU A 2 7.06 -18.02 4.79
C LEU A 2 8.11 -17.62 3.73
N LYS A 3 9.08 -18.48 3.45
CA LYS A 3 10.08 -18.25 2.40
C LYS A 3 9.45 -18.06 1.00
N ASP A 4 8.38 -18.79 0.72
CA ASP A 4 7.73 -18.84 -0.59
C ASP A 4 6.31 -18.26 -0.57
N THR A 5 5.94 -17.59 0.53
CA THR A 5 4.62 -17.00 0.72
C THR A 5 4.76 -15.56 1.17
N LEU A 6 4.23 -14.63 0.38
CA LEU A 6 4.10 -13.22 0.75
C LEU A 6 2.84 -13.04 1.58
N VAL A 7 3.00 -12.55 2.80
CA VAL A 7 1.89 -12.19 3.69
C VAL A 7 1.82 -10.67 3.78
N ILE A 8 0.64 -10.12 3.54
CA ILE A 8 0.37 -8.69 3.63
C ILE A 8 -0.81 -8.49 4.59
N TRP A 9 -0.64 -7.59 5.55
CA TRP A 9 -1.67 -7.22 6.51
C TRP A 9 -1.76 -5.70 6.61
N GLY A 10 -2.98 -5.17 6.52
CA GLY A 10 -3.25 -3.74 6.60
C GLY A 10 -4.71 -3.41 6.41
N GLY A 11 -5.05 -2.17 6.66
CA GLY A 11 -6.36 -1.62 6.30
C GLY A 11 -6.37 -1.07 4.88
N GLU A 12 -7.58 -0.72 4.42
CA GLU A 12 -7.80 -0.09 3.11
C GLU A 12 -7.26 1.34 3.06
N PHE A 13 -7.35 2.06 4.20
CA PHE A 13 -6.87 3.42 4.43
C PHE A 13 -6.22 3.56 5.81
N GLY A 14 -5.50 4.67 6.00
CA GLY A 14 -5.15 5.20 7.30
C GLY A 14 -6.36 5.82 8.03
N ARG A 15 -6.07 6.41 9.16
CA ARG A 15 -7.07 7.11 9.98
C ARG A 15 -6.52 8.46 10.40
N THR A 16 -7.38 9.49 10.36
CA THR A 16 -7.02 10.81 10.89
C THR A 16 -6.92 10.78 12.42
N PRO A 17 -6.26 11.76 13.05
CA PRO A 17 -6.34 11.92 14.50
C PRO A 17 -7.72 12.40 14.98
N PHE A 18 -8.62 12.77 14.08
CA PHE A 18 -9.96 13.28 14.40
C PHE A 18 -11.00 12.17 14.50
N GLY A 19 -11.99 12.38 15.37
CA GLY A 19 -13.11 11.45 15.52
C GLY A 19 -14.15 11.61 14.43
N GLN A 20 -14.64 10.50 13.92
CA GLN A 20 -15.78 10.46 13.01
C GLN A 20 -17.08 10.43 13.83
N TYR A 21 -17.97 11.38 13.55
CA TYR A 21 -19.30 11.41 14.14
C TYR A 21 -20.31 10.95 13.09
N ASN A 22 -21.11 9.95 13.42
CA ASN A 22 -22.25 9.60 12.57
C ASN A 22 -23.28 10.73 12.59
N SER A 23 -23.95 10.94 11.48
CA SER A 23 -25.03 11.92 11.29
C SER A 23 -26.28 11.54 12.09
N GLY A 24 -26.19 11.60 13.38
CA GLY A 24 -27.23 11.37 14.36
C GLY A 24 -26.76 11.93 15.69
N ASN A 25 -27.66 12.17 16.64
CA ASN A 25 -27.39 12.80 17.93
C ASN A 25 -26.31 12.14 18.83
N SER A 26 -25.36 11.42 18.26
CA SER A 26 -24.27 10.81 19.00
C SER A 26 -23.23 11.87 19.36
N LYS A 27 -23.11 12.15 20.65
CA LYS A 27 -22.09 13.05 21.21
C LYS A 27 -20.70 12.38 21.30
N LYS A 28 -20.58 11.11 20.92
CA LYS A 28 -19.31 10.36 20.96
C LYS A 28 -18.88 9.97 19.54
N PRO A 29 -17.58 10.09 19.21
CA PRO A 29 -17.07 9.61 17.93
C PRO A 29 -17.21 8.09 17.84
N ASN A 30 -17.53 7.59 16.65
CA ASN A 30 -17.68 6.16 16.36
C ASN A 30 -16.39 5.54 15.80
N GLY A 31 -15.28 6.24 15.91
CA GLY A 31 -13.98 5.87 15.36
C GLY A 31 -13.24 7.09 14.86
N ARG A 32 -12.21 6.88 14.05
CA ARG A 32 -11.46 7.95 13.38
C ARG A 32 -11.79 7.98 11.90
N ASP A 33 -11.77 9.16 11.30
CA ASP A 33 -12.04 9.35 9.88
C ASP A 33 -11.07 8.57 9.01
N HIS A 34 -11.54 8.11 7.86
CA HIS A 34 -10.71 7.52 6.81
C HIS A 34 -9.70 8.53 6.28
N PHE A 35 -8.47 8.06 6.03
CA PHE A 35 -7.40 8.90 5.53
C PHE A 35 -6.53 8.17 4.51
N GLY A 36 -6.77 8.43 3.24
CA GLY A 36 -6.08 7.75 2.14
C GLY A 36 -4.68 8.28 1.82
N ARG A 37 -4.24 9.38 2.46
CA ARG A 37 -2.94 10.00 2.12
C ARG A 37 -1.76 9.32 2.77
N ALA A 38 -1.95 8.76 3.96
CA ALA A 38 -0.89 8.09 4.72
C ALA A 38 -1.46 6.90 5.49
N PHE A 39 -0.90 5.73 5.28
CA PHE A 39 -1.22 4.51 6.02
C PHE A 39 -0.07 3.52 5.89
N SER A 40 -0.07 2.51 6.74
CA SER A 40 1.00 1.51 6.80
C SER A 40 0.47 0.11 6.59
N TRP A 41 1.26 -0.71 5.92
CA TRP A 41 1.05 -2.15 5.81
C TRP A 41 2.21 -2.90 6.46
N VAL A 42 1.92 -4.08 6.97
CA VAL A 42 2.92 -5.05 7.43
C VAL A 42 3.06 -6.12 6.36
N MET A 43 4.29 -6.41 5.99
CA MET A 43 4.60 -7.42 4.99
C MET A 43 5.61 -8.41 5.56
N ALA A 44 5.46 -9.69 5.21
CA ALA A 44 6.38 -10.73 5.66
C ALA A 44 6.52 -11.83 4.62
N GLY A 45 7.70 -12.42 4.53
CA GLY A 45 8.00 -13.54 3.63
C GLY A 45 8.09 -13.15 2.15
N GLY A 46 8.13 -14.16 1.28
CA GLY A 46 8.09 -14.00 -0.18
C GLY A 46 9.13 -13.02 -0.76
N GLY A 47 10.33 -12.93 -0.17
CA GLY A 47 11.38 -12.01 -0.65
C GLY A 47 11.35 -10.59 -0.05
N ILE A 48 10.47 -10.33 0.93
CA ILE A 48 10.50 -9.08 1.70
C ILE A 48 11.67 -9.08 2.68
N LYS A 49 12.37 -7.95 2.78
CA LYS A 49 13.46 -7.74 3.72
C LYS A 49 12.93 -7.77 5.16
N PRO A 50 13.33 -8.74 5.98
CA PRO A 50 12.82 -8.87 7.34
C PRO A 50 13.36 -7.75 8.26
N GLY A 51 12.57 -7.39 9.29
CA GLY A 51 12.97 -6.45 10.33
C GLY A 51 13.25 -5.02 9.83
N SER A 52 12.76 -4.65 8.67
CA SER A 52 12.94 -3.31 8.08
C SER A 52 11.69 -2.46 8.23
N ILE A 53 11.90 -1.15 8.34
CA ILE A 53 10.85 -0.13 8.23
C ILE A 53 11.18 0.71 7.00
N TYR A 54 10.18 0.93 6.15
CA TYR A 54 10.30 1.73 4.95
C TYR A 54 9.24 2.84 4.93
N GLY A 55 9.72 4.05 4.76
CA GLY A 55 8.88 5.25 4.79
C GLY A 55 8.67 5.80 6.19
N GLU A 56 8.35 7.09 6.25
CA GLU A 56 8.13 7.82 7.49
C GLU A 56 6.98 8.81 7.28
N THR A 57 6.21 9.06 8.33
CA THR A 57 5.21 10.13 8.36
C THR A 57 5.64 11.23 9.32
N ASP A 58 4.95 12.37 9.27
CA ASP A 58 5.01 13.35 10.33
C ASP A 58 4.43 12.79 11.65
N GLU A 59 4.60 13.53 12.73
CA GLU A 59 4.18 13.13 14.09
C GLU A 59 2.67 12.86 14.23
N PHE A 60 1.86 13.44 13.35
CA PHE A 60 0.41 13.24 13.33
C PHE A 60 -0.04 12.14 12.37
N GLY A 61 0.87 11.55 11.59
CA GLY A 61 0.53 10.62 10.52
C GLY A 61 -0.24 11.29 9.37
N TRP A 62 -0.09 12.60 9.21
CA TRP A 62 -0.84 13.38 8.24
C TRP A 62 -0.15 13.43 6.87
N ASN A 63 1.16 13.55 6.85
CA ASN A 63 1.93 13.59 5.61
C ASN A 63 3.03 12.52 5.62
N ILE A 64 3.34 12.01 4.44
CA ILE A 64 4.51 11.16 4.25
C ILE A 64 5.71 12.07 4.05
N THR A 65 6.69 11.98 4.95
CA THR A 65 7.90 12.81 4.97
C THR A 65 9.07 12.14 4.25
N LYS A 66 9.07 10.79 4.17
CA LYS A 66 10.15 10.04 3.53
C LYS A 66 9.64 8.71 2.98
N GLY A 67 10.26 8.25 1.89
CA GLY A 67 10.00 6.92 1.34
C GLY A 67 8.54 6.68 0.95
N ARG A 68 7.91 7.64 0.30
CA ARG A 68 6.53 7.50 -0.17
C ARG A 68 6.40 6.31 -1.12
N VAL A 69 5.42 5.46 -0.86
CA VAL A 69 5.01 4.35 -1.74
C VAL A 69 3.59 4.62 -2.21
N HIS A 70 3.41 4.79 -3.51
CA HIS A 70 2.08 4.90 -4.09
C HIS A 70 1.43 3.51 -4.23
N VAL A 71 0.12 3.45 -4.31
CA VAL A 71 -0.60 2.17 -4.48
C VAL A 71 -0.11 1.41 -5.73
N HIS A 72 0.19 2.10 -6.82
CA HIS A 72 0.75 1.47 -8.03
C HIS A 72 2.14 0.90 -7.80
N ASP A 73 2.99 1.54 -6.99
CA ASP A 73 4.32 1.03 -6.64
C ASP A 73 4.21 -0.23 -5.78
N MET A 74 3.25 -0.24 -4.86
CA MET A 74 2.97 -1.43 -4.04
C MET A 74 2.50 -2.58 -4.91
N GLN A 75 1.55 -2.36 -5.84
CA GLN A 75 1.08 -3.39 -6.76
C GLN A 75 2.19 -3.91 -7.67
N ALA A 76 3.04 -3.02 -8.21
CA ALA A 76 4.20 -3.41 -8.99
C ALA A 76 5.19 -4.26 -8.17
N THR A 77 5.39 -3.91 -6.90
CA THR A 77 6.27 -4.66 -5.98
C THR A 77 5.70 -6.04 -5.66
N ILE A 78 4.40 -6.15 -5.42
CA ILE A 78 3.72 -7.44 -5.18
C ILE A 78 3.85 -8.33 -6.41
N LEU A 79 3.58 -7.81 -7.62
CA LEU A 79 3.75 -8.56 -8.86
C LEU A 79 5.18 -9.04 -9.05
N HIS A 80 6.16 -8.17 -8.79
CA HIS A 80 7.58 -8.52 -8.84
C HIS A 80 7.93 -9.67 -7.88
N LEU A 81 7.45 -9.63 -6.64
CA LEU A 81 7.65 -10.71 -5.66
C LEU A 81 6.98 -12.02 -6.07
N CYS A 82 5.91 -11.95 -6.86
CA CYS A 82 5.30 -13.12 -7.50
C CYS A 82 6.02 -13.60 -8.77
N GLY A 83 7.16 -13.01 -9.12
CA GLY A 83 7.91 -13.34 -10.33
C GLY A 83 7.32 -12.76 -11.63
N ILE A 84 6.44 -11.79 -11.52
CA ILE A 84 5.72 -11.18 -12.65
C ILE A 84 6.30 -9.79 -12.95
N ASP A 85 6.70 -9.59 -14.19
CA ASP A 85 7.04 -8.27 -14.70
C ASP A 85 5.75 -7.49 -14.98
N HIS A 86 5.43 -6.51 -14.14
CA HIS A 86 4.19 -5.74 -14.25
C HIS A 86 4.10 -4.87 -15.52
N GLU A 87 5.23 -4.58 -16.17
CA GLU A 87 5.23 -3.83 -17.42
C GLU A 87 4.90 -4.71 -18.63
N LYS A 88 5.21 -6.00 -18.54
CA LYS A 88 4.93 -6.99 -19.60
C LYS A 88 3.57 -7.68 -19.42
N LEU A 89 3.07 -7.73 -18.19
CA LEU A 89 1.75 -8.29 -17.92
C LEU A 89 0.67 -7.34 -18.40
N THR A 90 0.16 -7.59 -19.60
CA THR A 90 -0.88 -6.76 -20.22
C THR A 90 -2.10 -7.61 -20.61
N PHE A 91 -3.25 -6.96 -20.63
CA PHE A 91 -4.46 -7.52 -21.21
C PHE A 91 -5.00 -6.59 -22.30
N ARG A 92 -5.58 -7.18 -23.35
CA ARG A 92 -6.12 -6.42 -24.47
C ARG A 92 -7.61 -6.13 -24.24
N TYR A 93 -7.97 -4.86 -24.28
CA TYR A 93 -9.36 -4.42 -24.23
C TYR A 93 -9.60 -3.29 -25.23
N GLN A 94 -10.64 -3.39 -26.03
CA GLN A 94 -10.98 -2.41 -27.08
C GLN A 94 -9.79 -1.99 -27.96
N GLY A 95 -8.95 -2.96 -28.35
CA GLY A 95 -7.81 -2.73 -29.23
C GLY A 95 -6.54 -2.18 -28.55
N ARG A 96 -6.61 -1.79 -27.27
CA ARG A 96 -5.48 -1.29 -26.49
C ARG A 96 -4.97 -2.34 -25.50
N GLN A 97 -3.65 -2.35 -25.29
CA GLN A 97 -3.00 -3.12 -24.21
C GLN A 97 -3.00 -2.31 -22.91
N PHE A 98 -3.50 -2.91 -21.83
CA PHE A 98 -3.51 -2.32 -20.50
C PHE A 98 -2.63 -3.13 -19.55
N ARG A 99 -1.84 -2.46 -18.73
CA ARG A 99 -1.14 -3.06 -17.59
C ARG A 99 -2.02 -3.01 -16.35
N LEU A 100 -1.83 -3.94 -15.41
CA LEU A 100 -2.55 -3.90 -14.12
C LEU A 100 -2.13 -2.69 -13.27
N SER A 101 -0.90 -2.22 -13.41
CA SER A 101 -0.36 -1.02 -12.77
C SER A 101 -0.62 0.27 -13.55
N ASP A 102 -1.39 0.20 -14.66
CA ASP A 102 -1.59 1.29 -15.61
C ASP A 102 -0.23 1.82 -16.14
N VAL A 103 -0.08 3.13 -16.30
CA VAL A 103 1.16 3.78 -16.76
C VAL A 103 2.14 4.08 -15.61
N HIS A 104 1.75 3.78 -14.39
CA HIS A 104 2.49 4.05 -13.17
C HIS A 104 3.06 2.76 -12.55
N GLY A 105 3.69 2.91 -11.41
CA GLY A 105 4.20 1.81 -10.60
C GLY A 105 5.68 1.55 -10.81
N HIS A 106 6.41 1.62 -9.70
CA HIS A 106 7.82 1.26 -9.64
C HIS A 106 8.02 0.24 -8.53
N VAL A 107 8.82 -0.79 -8.81
CA VAL A 107 9.19 -1.77 -7.78
C VAL A 107 9.99 -1.07 -6.67
N VAL A 108 9.51 -1.14 -5.46
CA VAL A 108 10.14 -0.52 -4.28
C VAL A 108 11.30 -1.39 -3.81
N LYS A 109 12.47 -1.22 -4.42
CA LYS A 109 13.67 -2.04 -4.15
C LYS A 109 14.09 -2.04 -2.68
N GLY A 110 13.82 -0.97 -1.93
CA GLY A 110 14.14 -0.87 -0.51
C GLY A 110 13.37 -1.85 0.40
N LEU A 111 12.31 -2.48 -0.11
CA LEU A 111 11.52 -3.51 0.58
C LEU A 111 12.04 -4.93 0.33
N LEU A 112 12.90 -5.11 -0.66
CA LEU A 112 13.36 -6.44 -1.10
C LEU A 112 14.56 -6.93 -0.27
N ALA A 113 14.63 -8.26 -0.06
CA ALA A 113 15.73 -8.93 0.63
C ALA A 113 16.97 -9.08 -0.25
#